data_013f4839439032e23eb34f04b7783c12
#
_entry.id   013f4839439032e23eb34f04b7783c12
#
_cell.length_a   1.000
_cell.length_b   1.000
_cell.length_c   1.000
_cell.angle_alpha   90.00
_cell.angle_beta   90.00
_cell.angle_gamma   90.00
#
_symmetry.space_group_name_H-M   'P 1'
#
loop_
_entity.id
_entity.type
_entity.pdbx_description
1 polymer ?
#
loop_
_entity_poly.entity_id
_entity_poly.type
_entity_poly.pdbx_seq_one_letter_code
_entity_poly.pdbx_strand_id
1 'polypeptide(L)'
;MRAETKATSIPPAVKKAVYIRDRGRCVLCGSPYGDPVAHVVRRSQGGKGIERNVVTLCQSCHRAYDEGANIQRLGRGTTRESLYCHLVAYLKGFYPDWNREDMIYHKGVGNAE
;
A
#
# COMPACT_ATOMS: atom_id res chain seq x y z
N MET A 1 -1.75 6.60 -22.16
CA MET A 1 -1.63 5.84 -20.89
C MET A 1 -2.84 4.92 -20.71
N ARG A 2 -2.58 3.71 -20.34
CA ARG A 2 -3.67 2.75 -20.11
C ARG A 2 -4.49 3.18 -18.90
N ALA A 3 -5.81 2.90 -18.95
CA ALA A 3 -6.69 3.19 -17.81
C ALA A 3 -6.22 2.48 -16.55
N GLU A 4 -5.76 1.24 -16.69
CA GLU A 4 -5.22 0.47 -15.58
C GLU A 4 -4.03 1.16 -14.91
N THR A 5 -3.08 1.64 -15.73
CA THR A 5 -1.92 2.35 -15.21
C THR A 5 -2.33 3.62 -14.49
N LYS A 6 -3.29 4.34 -15.07
CA LYS A 6 -3.80 5.57 -14.47
C LYS A 6 -4.45 5.29 -13.12
N ALA A 7 -5.27 4.23 -13.05
CA ALA A 7 -5.97 3.88 -11.82
C ALA A 7 -5.01 3.46 -10.70
N THR A 8 -3.87 2.85 -11.05
CA THR A 8 -2.92 2.37 -10.05
C THR A 8 -1.82 3.37 -9.72
N SER A 9 -1.70 4.45 -10.49
CA SER A 9 -0.74 5.52 -10.20
C SER A 9 -1.19 6.29 -8.96
N ILE A 10 -0.23 6.81 -8.20
CA ILE A 10 -0.52 7.55 -6.98
C ILE A 10 -0.42 9.04 -7.28
N PRO A 11 -1.54 9.79 -7.27
CA PRO A 11 -1.48 11.23 -7.48
C PRO A 11 -0.72 11.95 -6.36
N PRO A 12 -0.13 13.11 -6.65
CA PRO A 12 0.60 13.85 -5.61
C PRO A 12 -0.26 14.18 -4.39
N ALA A 13 -1.54 14.48 -4.59
CA ALA A 13 -2.43 14.78 -3.45
C ALA A 13 -2.58 13.57 -2.54
N VAL A 14 -2.63 12.37 -3.11
CA VAL A 14 -2.71 11.14 -2.32
C VAL A 14 -1.42 10.92 -1.57
N LYS A 15 -0.28 11.10 -2.22
CA LYS A 15 1.02 10.96 -1.55
C LYS A 15 1.12 11.88 -0.34
N LYS A 16 0.66 13.12 -0.51
CA LYS A 16 0.70 14.10 0.59
C LYS A 16 -0.19 13.64 1.75
N ALA A 17 -1.41 13.21 1.44
CA ALA A 17 -2.36 12.78 2.47
C ALA A 17 -1.82 11.56 3.23
N VAL A 18 -1.25 10.60 2.51
CA VAL A 18 -0.68 9.40 3.10
C VAL A 18 0.52 9.75 3.97
N TYR A 19 1.40 10.62 3.49
CA TYR A 19 2.58 11.03 4.25
C TYR A 19 2.18 11.69 5.57
N ILE A 20 1.18 12.56 5.53
CA ILE A 20 0.70 13.25 6.73
C ILE A 20 0.05 12.24 7.68
N ARG A 21 -0.81 11.35 7.16
CA ARG A 21 -1.48 10.34 7.99
C ARG A 21 -0.47 9.47 8.72
N ASP A 22 0.59 9.06 8.02
CA ASP A 22 1.61 8.14 8.55
C ASP A 22 2.76 8.87 9.23
N ARG A 23 2.68 10.21 9.29
CA ARG A 23 3.67 11.06 9.95
C ARG A 23 5.08 10.90 9.37
N GLY A 24 5.16 10.58 8.08
CA GLY A 24 6.43 10.44 7.38
C GLY A 24 7.24 9.24 7.82
N ARG A 25 6.69 8.36 8.65
CA ARG A 25 7.43 7.22 9.16
C ARG A 25 7.01 5.93 8.48
N CYS A 26 7.97 5.03 8.34
CA CYS A 26 7.70 3.70 7.83
C CYS A 26 6.71 2.98 8.75
N VAL A 27 5.61 2.51 8.18
CA VAL A 27 4.56 1.84 8.95
C VAL A 27 5.05 0.51 9.54
N LEU A 28 6.05 -0.12 8.92
CA LEU A 28 6.54 -1.41 9.36
C LEU A 28 7.69 -1.33 10.37
N CYS A 29 8.64 -0.43 10.15
CA CYS A 29 9.81 -0.38 11.03
C CYS A 29 9.99 0.94 11.78
N GLY A 30 9.17 1.95 11.47
CA GLY A 30 9.23 3.24 12.16
C GLY A 30 10.33 4.17 11.69
N SER A 31 11.06 3.81 10.64
CA SER A 31 12.13 4.66 10.12
C SER A 31 11.59 6.03 9.71
N PRO A 32 12.33 7.12 9.99
CA PRO A 32 11.91 8.46 9.57
C PRO A 32 12.11 8.72 8.07
N TYR A 33 12.61 7.73 7.33
CA TYR A 33 12.86 7.87 5.91
C TYR A 33 11.81 7.15 5.06
N GLY A 34 10.55 7.26 5.45
CA GLY A 34 9.47 6.63 4.71
C GLY A 34 9.03 7.41 3.48
N ASP A 35 8.56 6.68 2.48
CA ASP A 35 7.99 7.22 1.25
C ASP A 35 6.55 6.75 1.13
N PRO A 36 5.59 7.65 0.78
CA PRO A 36 4.18 7.29 0.69
C PRO A 36 3.83 6.69 -0.67
N VAL A 37 4.51 5.60 -1.04
CA VAL A 37 4.39 5.03 -2.39
C VAL A 37 4.13 3.52 -2.40
N ALA A 38 3.87 2.91 -1.25
CA ALA A 38 3.69 1.46 -1.19
C ALA A 38 2.21 1.09 -1.27
N HIS A 39 1.84 0.33 -2.30
CA HIS A 39 0.49 -0.20 -2.45
C HIS A 39 0.31 -1.42 -1.56
N VAL A 40 -0.71 -1.43 -0.71
CA VAL A 40 -1.00 -2.59 0.14
C VAL A 40 -1.54 -3.73 -0.71
N VAL A 41 -2.57 -3.47 -1.52
CA VAL A 41 -2.92 -4.37 -2.61
C VAL A 41 -2.04 -3.92 -3.77
N ARG A 42 -1.10 -4.78 -4.18
CA ARG A 42 -0.02 -4.39 -5.08
C ARG A 42 -0.52 -4.01 -6.47
N ARG A 43 0.24 -3.14 -7.14
CA ARG A 43 -0.11 -2.72 -8.49
C ARG A 43 -0.26 -3.89 -9.44
N SER A 44 0.58 -4.91 -9.28
CA SER A 44 0.50 -6.10 -10.13
C SER A 44 -0.83 -6.85 -9.98
N GLN A 45 -1.54 -6.58 -8.89
CA GLN A 45 -2.85 -7.17 -8.64
C GLN A 45 -3.97 -6.15 -8.87
N GLY A 46 -3.67 -5.06 -9.53
CA GLY A 46 -4.65 -4.02 -9.82
C GLY A 46 -4.87 -3.04 -8.69
N GLY A 47 -3.97 -3.00 -7.71
CA GLY A 47 -4.12 -2.11 -6.56
C GLY A 47 -4.17 -0.64 -6.95
N LYS A 48 -5.21 0.06 -6.51
CA LYS A 48 -5.43 1.47 -6.83
C LYS A 48 -4.45 2.36 -6.09
N GLY A 49 -4.11 3.50 -6.71
CA GLY A 49 -3.28 4.52 -6.06
C GLY A 49 -4.11 5.50 -5.27
N ILE A 50 -4.86 5.01 -4.31
CA ILE A 50 -5.75 5.82 -3.48
C ILE A 50 -5.30 5.78 -2.02
N GLU A 51 -5.73 6.77 -1.26
CA GLU A 51 -5.30 6.91 0.13
C GLU A 51 -5.53 5.65 0.95
N ARG A 52 -6.64 4.96 0.72
CA ARG A 52 -6.99 3.76 1.47
C ARG A 52 -6.14 2.54 1.10
N ASN A 53 -5.35 2.63 0.04
CA ASN A 53 -4.53 1.50 -0.40
C ASN A 53 -3.03 1.79 -0.40
N VAL A 54 -2.64 2.96 0.03
CA VAL A 54 -1.22 3.36 0.00
C VAL A 54 -0.74 3.63 1.42
N VAL A 55 0.47 3.17 1.72
CA VAL A 55 1.10 3.42 3.02
C VAL A 55 2.51 3.94 2.82
N THR A 56 3.05 4.55 3.87
CA THR A 56 4.43 5.04 3.87
C THR A 56 5.35 3.92 4.35
N LEU A 57 6.32 3.55 3.52
CA LEU A 57 7.33 2.55 3.87
C LEU A 57 8.70 3.08 3.50
N CYS A 58 9.72 2.74 4.29
CA CYS A 58 11.08 3.01 3.89
C CYS A 58 11.44 2.08 2.74
N GLN A 59 12.52 2.41 2.01
CA GLN A 59 12.90 1.64 0.83
C GLN A 59 13.10 0.16 1.12
N SER A 60 13.77 -0.15 2.23
CA SER A 60 14.03 -1.56 2.59
C SER A 60 12.74 -2.33 2.86
N CYS A 61 11.80 -1.71 3.60
CA CYS A 61 10.52 -2.38 3.90
C CYS A 61 9.66 -2.47 2.66
N HIS A 62 9.71 -1.47 1.79
CA HIS A 62 8.97 -1.50 0.53
C HIS A 62 9.42 -2.69 -0.33
N ARG A 63 10.74 -2.89 -0.43
CA ARG A 63 11.28 -4.01 -1.19
C ARG A 63 10.97 -5.35 -0.52
N ALA A 64 11.02 -5.39 0.81
CA ALA A 64 10.67 -6.62 1.54
C ALA A 64 9.23 -7.01 1.24
N TYR A 65 8.31 -6.05 1.25
CA TYR A 65 6.91 -6.34 0.99
C TYR A 65 6.66 -6.66 -0.48
N ASP A 66 7.20 -5.87 -1.40
CA ASP A 66 6.95 -6.07 -2.83
C ASP A 66 7.65 -7.29 -3.40
N GLU A 67 8.88 -7.56 -2.96
CA GLU A 67 9.74 -8.56 -3.59
C GLU A 67 10.18 -9.66 -2.65
N GLY A 68 9.91 -9.53 -1.36
CA GLY A 68 10.42 -10.46 -0.37
C GLY A 68 11.91 -10.24 -0.04
N ALA A 69 12.52 -9.15 -0.54
CA ALA A 69 13.93 -8.91 -0.36
C ALA A 69 14.26 -8.64 1.11
N ASN A 70 15.15 -9.45 1.69
CA ASN A 70 15.61 -9.33 3.07
C ASN A 70 14.45 -9.27 4.08
N ILE A 71 13.38 -9.98 3.79
CA ILE A 71 12.16 -9.91 4.59
C ILE A 71 12.39 -10.40 6.03
N GLN A 72 13.37 -11.30 6.24
CA GLN A 72 13.66 -11.83 7.58
C GLN A 72 14.23 -10.77 8.52
N ARG A 73 14.70 -9.65 7.99
CA ARG A 73 15.15 -8.53 8.80
C ARG A 73 14.01 -7.95 9.65
N LEU A 74 12.76 -8.18 9.24
CA LEU A 74 11.58 -7.73 9.97
C LEU A 74 11.12 -8.75 11.00
N GLY A 75 11.88 -9.83 11.16
CA GLY A 75 11.58 -10.86 12.14
C GLY A 75 11.64 -12.24 11.50
N ARG A 76 12.19 -13.20 12.27
CA ARG A 76 12.26 -14.57 11.79
C ARG A 76 10.85 -15.09 11.51
N GLY A 77 10.66 -15.69 10.35
CA GLY A 77 9.36 -16.21 9.97
C GLY A 77 8.41 -15.20 9.33
N THR A 78 8.87 -13.96 9.18
CA THR A 78 8.05 -12.94 8.50
C THR A 78 7.84 -13.34 7.04
N THR A 79 6.59 -13.23 6.58
CA THR A 79 6.23 -13.49 5.20
C THR A 79 5.55 -12.26 4.62
N ARG A 80 5.48 -12.21 3.29
CA ARG A 80 4.77 -11.11 2.62
C ARG A 80 3.30 -11.10 3.03
N GLU A 81 2.73 -12.28 3.24
CA GLU A 81 1.35 -12.37 3.68
C GLU A 81 1.16 -11.83 5.09
N SER A 82 2.09 -12.12 6.00
CA SER A 82 1.99 -11.59 7.36
C SER A 82 2.14 -10.06 7.36
N LEU A 83 2.99 -9.53 6.48
CA LEU A 83 3.10 -8.08 6.32
C LEU A 83 1.82 -7.48 5.76
N TYR A 84 1.21 -8.16 4.79
CA TYR A 84 -0.07 -7.72 4.25
C TYR A 84 -1.13 -7.62 5.35
N CYS A 85 -1.24 -8.64 6.18
CA CYS A 85 -2.20 -8.64 7.27
C CYS A 85 -1.94 -7.48 8.23
N HIS A 86 -0.68 -7.21 8.53
CA HIS A 86 -0.29 -6.12 9.41
C HIS A 86 -0.69 -4.77 8.80
N LEU A 87 -0.42 -4.58 7.51
CA LEU A 87 -0.75 -3.32 6.83
C LEU A 87 -2.25 -3.12 6.73
N VAL A 88 -3.00 -4.20 6.48
CA VAL A 88 -4.47 -4.11 6.44
C VAL A 88 -5.01 -3.71 7.81
N ALA A 89 -4.49 -4.32 8.87
CA ALA A 89 -4.92 -3.97 10.22
C ALA A 89 -4.63 -2.48 10.52
N TYR A 90 -3.48 -2.00 10.09
CA TYR A 90 -3.12 -0.59 10.24
C TYR A 90 -4.13 0.31 9.52
N LEU A 91 -4.45 -0.02 8.26
CA LEU A 91 -5.40 0.77 7.49
C LEU A 91 -6.80 0.73 8.07
N LYS A 92 -7.21 -0.42 8.60
CA LYS A 92 -8.54 -0.53 9.21
C LYS A 92 -8.67 0.33 10.46
N GLY A 93 -7.55 0.69 11.07
CA GLY A 93 -7.56 1.63 12.19
C GLY A 93 -8.02 3.02 11.77
N PHE A 94 -7.76 3.41 10.52
CA PHE A 94 -8.21 4.69 9.98
C PHE A 94 -9.51 4.56 9.19
N TYR A 95 -9.71 3.41 8.55
CA TYR A 95 -10.85 3.16 7.67
C TYR A 95 -11.52 1.84 8.08
N PRO A 96 -12.42 1.88 9.07
CA PRO A 96 -13.01 0.63 9.59
C PRO A 96 -13.78 -0.19 8.55
N ASP A 97 -14.26 0.47 7.49
CA ASP A 97 -14.97 -0.19 6.40
C ASP A 97 -14.07 -0.67 5.28
N TRP A 98 -12.74 -0.65 5.50
CA TRP A 98 -11.78 -1.07 4.48
C TRP A 98 -12.05 -2.51 4.04
N ASN A 99 -12.02 -2.72 2.71
CA ASN A 99 -12.07 -4.08 2.18
C ASN A 99 -11.24 -4.14 0.91
N ARG A 100 -10.74 -5.34 0.61
CA ARG A 100 -9.79 -5.55 -0.47
C ARG A 100 -10.39 -5.22 -1.85
N GLU A 101 -11.65 -5.59 -2.06
CA GLU A 101 -12.28 -5.42 -3.37
C GLU A 101 -12.34 -3.95 -3.80
N ASP A 102 -12.55 -3.06 -2.85
CA ASP A 102 -12.59 -1.64 -3.16
C ASP A 102 -11.22 -1.07 -3.53
N MET A 103 -10.16 -1.80 -3.22
CA MET A 103 -8.78 -1.36 -3.49
C MET A 103 -8.30 -1.79 -4.87
N ILE A 104 -9.09 -2.56 -5.59
CA ILE A 104 -8.66 -3.17 -6.86
C ILE A 104 -9.40 -2.51 -8.02
N TYR A 105 -8.62 -2.12 -9.05
CA TYR A 105 -9.18 -1.63 -10.29
C TYR A 105 -9.71 -2.81 -11.10
N HIS A 106 -10.96 -2.72 -11.54
CA HIS A 106 -11.60 -3.76 -12.34
C HIS A 106 -11.94 -3.19 -13.71
N LYS A 107 -11.15 -3.56 -14.70
CA LYS A 107 -11.34 -3.07 -16.05
C LYS A 107 -12.72 -3.46 -16.59
N GLY A 108 -13.48 -2.45 -17.01
CA GLY A 108 -14.79 -2.67 -17.62
C GLY A 108 -15.89 -3.08 -16.66
N VAL A 109 -15.56 -3.30 -15.39
CA VAL A 109 -16.55 -3.67 -14.39
C VAL A 109 -16.86 -2.44 -13.54
N GLY A 110 -18.14 -2.27 -13.21
CA GLY A 110 -18.53 -1.11 -12.45
C GLY A 110 -18.59 0.14 -13.26
N ASN A 111 -18.03 0.11 -14.45
CA ASN A 111 -18.12 1.24 -15.38
C ASN A 111 -19.32 1.09 -16.28
N ALA A 112 -20.05 0.03 -16.10
CA ALA A 112 -21.22 -0.26 -16.92
C ALA A 112 -22.35 0.72 -16.65
N GLU A 113 -22.30 1.36 -15.53
CA GLU A 113 -23.29 2.36 -15.17
C GLU A 113 -23.11 3.63 -15.95
#